data_06451c435d21bb2e4e0dca38d66a931f
#
_entry.id   06451c435d21bb2e4e0dca38d66a931f
#
_cell.length_a   1.000
_cell.length_b   1.000
_cell.length_c   1.000
_cell.angle_alpha   90.00
_cell.angle_beta   90.00
_cell.angle_gamma   90.00
#
_symmetry.space_group_name_H-M   'P 1'
#
loop_
_entity.id
_entity.type
_entity.pdbx_description
1 polymer ?
#
loop_
_entity_poly.entity_id
_entity_poly.type
_entity_poly.pdbx_seq_one_letter_code
_entity_poly.pdbx_strand_id
1 'polypeptide(L)'
;MASRAFSSVDRNLLRQSLRLGLSILITCAIAQHFQRITYLWYPLLAVNFVVDDQDENSLRAARGRILGTVTGGLVSFLVHTILSGWIGILTSLLITIPLLRRLGWASGLSTAVVVTVMFLGINEYATLSWDYVFNRSVDTLVGIIVALLMGRLFWPKNRLERMQILHKQLTKLLHKRIQAHSLSLQGEGTPPPKMQPADITKQLLELQRLINVELSLGPHH
;
A
#
# COMPACT_ATOMS: atom_id res chain seq x y z
N MET A 1 -19.93 -23.00 16.42
CA MET A 1 -18.73 -22.76 15.60
C MET A 1 -18.61 -21.31 15.06
N ALA A 2 -19.68 -20.54 14.95
CA ALA A 2 -19.68 -19.15 14.46
C ALA A 2 -19.02 -18.14 15.41
N SER A 3 -19.07 -18.33 16.71
CA SER A 3 -18.55 -17.34 17.70
C SER A 3 -17.01 -17.18 17.72
N ARG A 4 -16.25 -18.22 17.35
CA ARG A 4 -14.78 -18.14 17.29
C ARG A 4 -14.25 -17.44 16.03
N ALA A 5 -14.99 -17.49 14.93
CA ALA A 5 -14.62 -16.76 13.70
C ALA A 5 -14.82 -15.25 13.86
N PHE A 6 -15.88 -14.84 14.57
CA PHE A 6 -16.18 -13.43 14.85
C PHE A 6 -15.10 -12.77 15.72
N SER A 7 -14.59 -13.48 16.74
CA SER A 7 -13.57 -12.93 17.65
C SER A 7 -12.19 -12.72 17.01
N SER A 8 -11.83 -13.47 15.96
CA SER A 8 -10.55 -13.28 15.25
C SER A 8 -10.59 -12.14 14.23
N VAL A 9 -11.72 -11.96 13.57
CA VAL A 9 -11.99 -10.84 12.67
C VAL A 9 -11.98 -9.52 13.45
N ASP A 10 -12.63 -9.49 14.61
CA ASP A 10 -12.68 -8.29 15.47
C ASP A 10 -11.30 -7.86 15.96
N ARG A 11 -10.43 -8.78 16.34
CA ARG A 11 -9.07 -8.44 16.78
C ARG A 11 -8.21 -7.84 15.68
N ASN A 12 -8.31 -8.34 14.47
CA ASN A 12 -7.55 -7.82 13.34
C ASN A 12 -8.06 -6.44 12.91
N LEU A 13 -9.39 -6.27 12.85
CA LEU A 13 -10.00 -4.97 12.60
C LEU A 13 -9.63 -3.95 13.67
N LEU A 14 -9.69 -4.36 14.96
CA LEU A 14 -9.31 -3.48 16.06
C LEU A 14 -7.84 -3.04 15.96
N ARG A 15 -6.93 -3.97 15.66
CA ARG A 15 -5.51 -3.64 15.47
C ARG A 15 -5.27 -2.70 14.30
N GLN A 16 -5.92 -2.92 13.15
CA GLN A 16 -5.81 -2.02 12.00
C GLN A 16 -6.36 -0.63 12.33
N SER A 17 -7.52 -0.56 12.97
CA SER A 17 -8.12 0.70 13.39
C SER A 17 -7.25 1.45 14.39
N LEU A 18 -6.67 0.75 15.37
CA LEU A 18 -5.74 1.34 16.34
C LEU A 18 -4.45 1.83 15.65
N ARG A 19 -3.88 1.04 14.74
CA ARG A 19 -2.70 1.43 13.98
C ARG A 19 -2.96 2.70 13.18
N LEU A 20 -4.06 2.73 12.42
CA LEU A 20 -4.44 3.90 11.63
C LEU A 20 -4.71 5.11 12.52
N GLY A 21 -5.54 4.94 13.56
CA GLY A 21 -5.90 6.01 14.48
C GLY A 21 -4.71 6.62 15.20
N LEU A 22 -3.78 5.79 15.73
CA LEU A 22 -2.55 6.26 16.36
C LEU A 22 -1.61 6.94 15.37
N SER A 23 -1.49 6.40 14.15
CA SER A 23 -0.69 7.05 13.09
C SER A 23 -1.23 8.44 12.77
N ILE A 24 -2.53 8.59 12.64
CA ILE A 24 -3.20 9.87 12.41
C ILE A 24 -2.96 10.82 13.60
N LEU A 25 -3.19 10.36 14.83
CA LEU A 25 -3.00 11.17 16.03
C LEU A 25 -1.58 11.71 16.17
N ILE A 26 -0.57 10.85 15.98
CA ILE A 26 0.85 11.25 16.03
C ILE A 26 1.17 12.24 14.92
N THR A 27 0.66 12.00 13.72
CA THR A 27 0.87 12.91 12.59
C THR A 27 0.25 14.29 12.86
N CYS A 28 -0.95 14.32 13.43
CA CYS A 28 -1.60 15.56 13.82
C CYS A 28 -0.82 16.29 14.93
N ALA A 29 -0.33 15.57 15.93
CA ALA A 29 0.47 16.16 17.01
C ALA A 29 1.79 16.75 16.48
N ILE A 30 2.47 16.08 15.56
CA ILE A 30 3.66 16.60 14.89
C ILE A 30 3.32 17.86 14.10
N ALA A 31 2.27 17.82 13.28
CA ALA A 31 1.86 18.97 12.48
C ALA A 31 1.48 20.17 13.36
N GLN A 32 0.83 19.94 14.50
CA GLN A 32 0.50 20.99 15.47
C GLN A 32 1.75 21.57 16.12
N HIS A 33 2.68 20.72 16.55
CA HIS A 33 3.93 21.15 17.18
C HIS A 33 4.77 22.05 16.25
N PHE A 34 4.82 21.73 14.96
CA PHE A 34 5.56 22.51 13.98
C PHE A 34 4.72 23.60 13.29
N GLN A 35 3.52 23.89 13.80
CA GLN A 35 2.60 24.91 13.26
C GLN A 35 2.25 24.71 11.78
N ARG A 36 2.20 23.43 11.33
CA ARG A 36 1.93 23.05 9.94
C ARG A 36 0.51 22.51 9.72
N ILE A 37 -0.45 22.90 10.54
CA ILE A 37 -1.84 22.41 10.49
C ILE A 37 -2.47 22.71 9.13
N THR A 38 -2.16 23.82 8.49
CA THR A 38 -2.68 24.19 7.17
C THR A 38 -2.36 23.14 6.09
N TYR A 39 -1.25 22.40 6.26
CA TYR A 39 -0.78 21.39 5.33
C TYR A 39 -1.04 19.95 5.80
N LEU A 40 -1.88 19.77 6.82
CA LEU A 40 -2.14 18.49 7.48
C LEU A 40 -2.65 17.39 6.53
N TRP A 41 -3.33 17.76 5.45
CA TRP A 41 -3.83 16.83 4.43
C TRP A 41 -2.76 15.94 3.80
N TYR A 42 -1.56 16.47 3.61
CA TYR A 42 -0.48 15.75 2.92
C TYR A 42 0.06 14.57 3.72
N PRO A 43 0.46 14.77 4.98
CA PRO A 43 0.91 13.66 5.81
C PRO A 43 -0.24 12.69 6.14
N LEU A 44 -1.49 13.14 6.31
CA LEU A 44 -2.64 12.27 6.54
C LEU A 44 -2.93 11.36 5.34
N LEU A 45 -2.91 11.90 4.13
CA LEU A 45 -3.04 11.10 2.92
C LEU A 45 -1.89 10.07 2.81
N ALA A 46 -0.67 10.46 3.15
CA ALA A 46 0.47 9.54 3.15
C ALA A 46 0.29 8.41 4.17
N VAL A 47 -0.16 8.73 5.38
CA VAL A 47 -0.48 7.73 6.42
C VAL A 47 -1.56 6.77 5.93
N ASN A 48 -2.69 7.30 5.43
CA ASN A 48 -3.82 6.47 5.00
C ASN A 48 -3.41 5.46 3.93
N PHE A 49 -2.66 5.90 2.93
CA PHE A 49 -2.23 5.02 1.83
C PHE A 49 -1.12 4.03 2.22
N VAL A 50 -0.26 4.37 3.17
CA VAL A 50 0.82 3.49 3.61
C VAL A 50 0.33 2.49 4.65
N VAL A 51 -0.60 2.89 5.52
CA VAL A 51 -1.16 2.01 6.57
C VAL A 51 -2.16 1.02 6.01
N ASP A 52 -2.92 1.38 4.98
CA ASP A 52 -3.92 0.50 4.35
C ASP A 52 -3.29 -0.62 3.50
N ASP A 53 -2.04 -0.43 3.07
CA ASP A 53 -1.34 -1.46 2.30
C ASP A 53 -0.89 -2.61 3.22
N GLN A 54 -1.06 -3.83 2.74
CA GLN A 54 -0.50 -5.02 3.40
C GLN A 54 1.01 -4.82 3.57
N ASP A 55 1.56 -5.19 4.72
CA ASP A 55 2.92 -4.85 5.16
C ASP A 55 4.05 -5.01 4.12
N GLU A 56 3.89 -5.93 3.18
CA GLU A 56 4.86 -6.18 2.12
C GLU A 56 4.87 -5.09 1.04
N ASN A 57 3.74 -4.39 0.86
CA ASN A 57 3.60 -3.32 -0.12
C ASN A 57 3.85 -1.93 0.49
N SER A 58 3.88 -1.81 1.82
CA SER A 58 4.03 -0.51 2.50
C SER A 58 5.28 0.25 2.07
N LEU A 59 6.42 -0.45 1.94
CA LEU A 59 7.66 0.19 1.50
C LEU A 59 7.61 0.60 0.02
N ARG A 60 7.00 -0.22 -0.83
CA ARG A 60 6.79 0.10 -2.26
C ARG A 60 5.81 1.27 -2.41
N ALA A 61 4.72 1.28 -1.64
CA ALA A 61 3.76 2.38 -1.60
C ALA A 61 4.41 3.67 -1.09
N ALA A 62 5.20 3.60 0.00
CA ALA A 62 5.95 4.72 0.53
C ALA A 62 6.90 5.33 -0.51
N ARG A 63 7.71 4.47 -1.18
CA ARG A 63 8.60 4.90 -2.26
C ARG A 63 7.83 5.51 -3.42
N GLY A 64 6.73 4.88 -3.85
CA GLY A 64 5.87 5.41 -4.90
C GLY A 64 5.31 6.79 -4.56
N ARG A 65 4.91 6.99 -3.30
CA ARG A 65 4.42 8.27 -2.80
C ARG A 65 5.47 9.38 -2.89
N ILE A 66 6.68 9.13 -2.42
CA ILE A 66 7.77 10.10 -2.48
C ILE A 66 8.08 10.44 -3.93
N LEU A 67 8.33 9.42 -4.75
CA LEU A 67 8.69 9.61 -6.15
C LEU A 67 7.57 10.30 -6.95
N GLY A 68 6.31 9.92 -6.70
CA GLY A 68 5.16 10.55 -7.34
C GLY A 68 4.99 12.02 -6.92
N THR A 69 5.17 12.33 -5.63
CA THR A 69 5.09 13.71 -5.14
C THR A 69 6.17 14.59 -5.74
N VAL A 70 7.42 14.14 -5.72
CA VAL A 70 8.56 14.91 -6.26
C VAL A 70 8.41 15.09 -7.77
N THR A 71 8.17 13.99 -8.51
CA THR A 71 8.07 14.07 -9.99
C THR A 71 6.85 14.86 -10.43
N GLY A 72 5.68 14.62 -9.84
CA GLY A 72 4.45 15.36 -10.14
C GLY A 72 4.60 16.85 -9.81
N GLY A 73 5.18 17.17 -8.66
CA GLY A 73 5.45 18.54 -8.26
C GLY A 73 6.43 19.27 -9.19
N LEU A 74 7.56 18.63 -9.52
CA LEU A 74 8.56 19.22 -10.41
C LEU A 74 8.03 19.49 -11.82
N VAL A 75 7.37 18.49 -12.42
CA VAL A 75 6.79 18.64 -13.77
C VAL A 75 5.71 19.71 -13.77
N SER A 76 4.82 19.70 -12.77
CA SER A 76 3.77 20.71 -12.65
C SER A 76 4.34 22.12 -12.49
N PHE A 77 5.38 22.27 -11.69
CA PHE A 77 6.06 23.54 -11.51
C PHE A 77 6.68 24.03 -12.82
N LEU A 78 7.41 23.17 -13.55
CA LEU A 78 8.01 23.55 -14.83
C LEU A 78 6.96 23.91 -15.88
N VAL A 79 5.87 23.15 -15.97
CA VAL A 79 4.79 23.45 -16.91
C VAL A 79 4.07 24.75 -16.53
N HIS A 80 3.87 25.01 -15.22
CA HIS A 80 3.21 26.22 -14.75
C HIS A 80 3.94 27.51 -15.16
N THR A 81 5.27 27.46 -15.32
CA THR A 81 6.05 28.63 -15.79
C THR A 81 5.67 29.05 -17.22
N ILE A 82 5.10 28.15 -18.01
CA ILE A 82 4.76 28.37 -19.42
C ILE A 82 3.27 28.36 -19.66
N LEU A 83 2.56 27.40 -19.03
CA LEU A 83 1.14 27.10 -19.25
C LEU A 83 0.41 27.07 -17.91
N SER A 84 -0.68 27.85 -17.78
CA SER A 84 -1.53 27.88 -16.59
C SER A 84 -2.90 27.26 -16.87
N GLY A 85 -3.66 26.95 -15.80
CA GLY A 85 -5.02 26.45 -15.88
C GLY A 85 -5.13 25.03 -16.47
N TRP A 86 -6.23 24.74 -17.15
CA TRP A 86 -6.56 23.40 -17.66
C TRP A 86 -5.55 22.84 -18.66
N ILE A 87 -5.00 23.69 -19.51
CA ILE A 87 -3.99 23.31 -20.49
C ILE A 87 -2.71 22.88 -19.76
N GLY A 88 -2.33 23.60 -18.71
CA GLY A 88 -1.20 23.24 -17.85
C GLY A 88 -1.38 21.87 -17.19
N ILE A 89 -2.57 21.58 -16.65
CA ILE A 89 -2.89 20.27 -16.04
C ILE A 89 -2.74 19.16 -17.07
N LEU A 90 -3.38 19.27 -18.23
CA LEU A 90 -3.31 18.27 -19.29
C LEU A 90 -1.88 18.02 -19.75
N THR A 91 -1.13 19.07 -20.00
CA THR A 91 0.29 19.00 -20.45
C THR A 91 1.15 18.32 -19.39
N SER A 92 0.99 18.72 -18.11
CA SER A 92 1.73 18.11 -17.01
C SER A 92 1.43 16.62 -16.88
N LEU A 93 0.18 16.19 -17.01
CA LEU A 93 -0.21 14.79 -16.95
C LEU A 93 0.34 14.01 -18.14
N LEU A 94 0.28 14.57 -19.35
CA LEU A 94 0.83 13.96 -20.57
C LEU A 94 2.35 13.73 -20.48
N ILE A 95 3.06 14.56 -19.73
CA ILE A 95 4.50 14.40 -19.48
C ILE A 95 4.74 13.45 -18.30
N THR A 96 4.05 13.64 -17.17
CA THR A 96 4.31 12.92 -15.92
C THR A 96 4.00 11.43 -16.03
N ILE A 97 2.90 11.06 -16.69
CA ILE A 97 2.48 9.65 -16.78
C ILE A 97 3.49 8.78 -17.56
N PRO A 98 3.89 9.14 -18.80
CA PRO A 98 4.89 8.34 -19.51
C PRO A 98 6.27 8.40 -18.86
N LEU A 99 6.64 9.53 -18.24
CA LEU A 99 7.91 9.67 -17.52
C LEU A 99 8.00 8.66 -16.36
N LEU A 100 6.99 8.61 -15.49
CA LEU A 100 6.96 7.65 -14.37
C LEU A 100 6.93 6.19 -14.82
N ARG A 101 6.23 5.90 -15.93
CA ARG A 101 6.20 4.55 -16.50
C ARG A 101 7.56 4.15 -17.04
N ARG A 102 8.27 5.03 -17.77
CA ARG A 102 9.62 4.78 -18.30
C ARG A 102 10.65 4.58 -17.20
N LEU A 103 10.54 5.32 -16.10
CA LEU A 103 11.41 5.19 -14.94
C LEU A 103 11.09 3.95 -14.07
N GLY A 104 10.05 3.18 -14.41
CA GLY A 104 9.63 2.03 -13.61
C GLY A 104 8.96 2.41 -12.28
N TRP A 105 8.52 3.66 -12.12
CA TRP A 105 7.91 4.20 -10.89
C TRP A 105 6.39 4.23 -10.96
N ALA A 106 5.80 3.23 -11.58
CA ALA A 106 4.35 3.14 -11.78
C ALA A 106 3.54 3.20 -10.47
N SER A 107 4.12 2.78 -9.34
CA SER A 107 3.51 2.91 -8.00
C SER A 107 3.28 4.36 -7.57
N GLY A 108 3.98 5.33 -8.16
CA GLY A 108 3.84 6.76 -7.89
C GLY A 108 2.79 7.49 -8.73
N LEU A 109 2.20 6.82 -9.74
CA LEU A 109 1.30 7.47 -10.70
C LEU A 109 0.10 8.16 -10.05
N SER A 110 -0.62 7.48 -9.17
CA SER A 110 -1.79 8.07 -8.50
C SER A 110 -1.43 9.30 -7.67
N THR A 111 -0.30 9.24 -6.98
CA THR A 111 0.19 10.39 -6.20
C THR A 111 0.59 11.55 -7.09
N ALA A 112 1.32 11.29 -8.18
CA ALA A 112 1.74 12.33 -9.11
C ALA A 112 0.55 13.03 -9.76
N VAL A 113 -0.48 12.28 -10.17
CA VAL A 113 -1.72 12.86 -10.71
C VAL A 113 -2.40 13.78 -9.70
N VAL A 114 -2.57 13.31 -8.47
CA VAL A 114 -3.18 14.13 -7.40
C VAL A 114 -2.36 15.39 -7.15
N VAL A 115 -1.03 15.28 -7.07
CA VAL A 115 -0.13 16.44 -6.87
C VAL A 115 -0.27 17.45 -8.02
N THR A 116 -0.25 16.95 -9.26
CA THR A 116 -0.38 17.79 -10.46
C THR A 116 -1.70 18.57 -10.47
N VAL A 117 -2.82 17.85 -10.23
CA VAL A 117 -4.15 18.47 -10.23
C VAL A 117 -4.29 19.47 -9.09
N MET A 118 -3.81 19.15 -7.89
CA MET A 118 -3.87 20.07 -6.78
C MET A 118 -2.98 21.30 -6.98
N PHE A 119 -1.78 21.14 -7.51
CA PHE A 119 -0.85 22.24 -7.73
C PHE A 119 -1.37 23.24 -8.78
N LEU A 120 -1.89 22.74 -9.90
CA LEU A 120 -2.31 23.61 -11.02
C LEU A 120 -3.80 23.97 -10.95
N GLY A 121 -4.62 23.18 -10.26
CA GLY A 121 -6.06 23.40 -10.16
C GLY A 121 -6.50 24.34 -9.02
N ILE A 122 -5.62 24.54 -8.03
CA ILE A 122 -5.90 25.41 -6.88
C ILE A 122 -4.99 26.64 -6.99
N ASN A 123 -5.58 27.79 -7.31
CA ASN A 123 -4.81 29.02 -7.54
C ASN A 123 -3.91 29.43 -6.36
N GLU A 124 -4.34 29.14 -5.12
CA GLU A 124 -3.53 29.42 -3.93
C GLU A 124 -2.21 28.64 -3.90
N TYR A 125 -2.18 27.45 -4.47
CA TYR A 125 -0.97 26.60 -4.53
C TYR A 125 -0.09 26.95 -5.74
N ALA A 126 -0.66 27.43 -6.82
CA ALA A 126 0.07 27.84 -8.02
C ALA A 126 0.93 29.08 -7.80
N THR A 127 0.60 29.92 -6.81
CA THR A 127 1.41 31.09 -6.42
C THR A 127 2.57 30.72 -5.48
N LEU A 128 2.54 29.54 -4.90
CA LEU A 128 3.58 29.02 -4.02
C LEU A 128 4.68 28.34 -4.86
N SER A 129 5.75 29.02 -5.12
CA SER A 129 6.98 28.59 -5.80
C SER A 129 7.53 27.21 -5.36
N TRP A 130 8.82 27.02 -5.39
CA TRP A 130 9.55 25.83 -4.90
C TRP A 130 9.20 25.41 -3.47
N ASP A 131 8.83 26.35 -2.61
CA ASP A 131 8.47 26.09 -1.22
C ASP A 131 7.29 25.12 -1.10
N TYR A 132 6.34 25.18 -2.03
CA TYR A 132 5.22 24.24 -2.04
C TYR A 132 5.66 22.80 -2.29
N VAL A 133 6.49 22.58 -3.32
CA VAL A 133 6.97 21.23 -3.66
C VAL A 133 7.82 20.65 -2.55
N PHE A 134 8.71 21.48 -1.99
CA PHE A 134 9.58 21.09 -0.88
C PHE A 134 8.78 20.76 0.37
N ASN A 135 7.92 21.67 0.82
CA ASN A 135 7.10 21.49 2.02
C ASN A 135 6.17 20.27 1.90
N ARG A 136 5.53 20.08 0.75
CA ARG A 136 4.70 18.90 0.49
C ARG A 136 5.49 17.61 0.56
N SER A 137 6.70 17.60 0.03
CA SER A 137 7.58 16.42 0.07
C SER A 137 7.97 16.09 1.51
N VAL A 138 8.33 17.10 2.32
CA VAL A 138 8.65 16.93 3.74
C VAL A 138 7.44 16.41 4.53
N ASP A 139 6.26 16.98 4.36
CA ASP A 139 5.04 16.57 5.06
C ASP A 139 4.62 15.15 4.68
N THR A 140 4.75 14.81 3.39
CA THR A 140 4.51 13.44 2.91
C THR A 140 5.51 12.46 3.54
N LEU A 141 6.78 12.84 3.64
CA LEU A 141 7.83 12.02 4.26
C LEU A 141 7.54 11.76 5.75
N VAL A 142 7.14 12.79 6.48
CA VAL A 142 6.74 12.67 7.90
C VAL A 142 5.60 11.66 8.05
N GLY A 143 4.54 11.78 7.25
CA GLY A 143 3.42 10.84 7.27
C GLY A 143 3.85 9.40 6.98
N ILE A 144 4.73 9.20 5.99
CA ILE A 144 5.28 7.89 5.64
C ILE A 144 6.10 7.31 6.80
N ILE A 145 6.99 8.09 7.40
CA ILE A 145 7.83 7.65 8.53
C ILE A 145 6.94 7.21 9.69
N VAL A 146 5.94 8.00 10.07
CA VAL A 146 4.99 7.66 11.13
C VAL A 146 4.26 6.36 10.79
N ALA A 147 3.75 6.21 9.57
CA ALA A 147 3.03 5.02 9.14
C ALA A 147 3.91 3.76 9.18
N LEU A 148 5.17 3.84 8.73
CA LEU A 148 6.12 2.72 8.76
C LEU A 148 6.53 2.35 10.18
N LEU A 149 6.78 3.33 11.06
CA LEU A 149 7.10 3.09 12.47
C LEU A 149 5.93 2.40 13.18
N MET A 150 4.71 2.88 12.98
CA MET A 150 3.52 2.25 13.52
C MET A 150 3.26 0.86 12.93
N GLY A 151 3.53 0.66 11.64
CA GLY A 151 3.49 -0.66 11.01
C GLY A 151 4.42 -1.64 11.72
N ARG A 152 5.65 -1.23 11.96
CA ARG A 152 6.64 -2.08 12.63
C ARG A 152 6.29 -2.36 14.10
N LEU A 153 5.70 -1.40 14.80
CA LEU A 153 5.34 -1.53 16.21
C LEU A 153 4.13 -2.46 16.42
N PHE A 154 3.08 -2.31 15.60
CA PHE A 154 1.83 -3.05 15.78
C PHE A 154 1.76 -4.37 15.02
N TRP A 155 2.65 -4.58 14.05
CA TRP A 155 2.67 -5.79 13.23
C TRP A 155 4.10 -6.29 13.03
N PRO A 156 4.68 -6.96 14.03
CA PRO A 156 5.96 -7.64 13.82
C PRO A 156 5.77 -8.67 12.72
N LYS A 157 6.64 -8.60 11.70
CA LYS A 157 6.54 -9.42 10.48
C LYS A 157 6.86 -10.87 10.79
N ASN A 158 5.85 -11.67 11.12
CA ASN A 158 5.97 -13.13 11.17
C ASN A 158 5.65 -13.73 9.79
N ARG A 159 6.44 -13.36 8.77
CA ARG A 159 6.30 -13.92 7.41
C ARG A 159 6.43 -15.44 7.43
N LEU A 160 7.39 -15.96 8.17
CA LEU A 160 7.60 -17.39 8.35
C LEU A 160 6.36 -18.07 8.94
N GLU A 161 5.75 -17.49 9.95
CA GLU A 161 4.51 -18.03 10.55
C GLU A 161 3.37 -18.04 9.52
N ARG A 162 3.22 -16.97 8.74
CA ARG A 162 2.21 -16.89 7.67
C ARG A 162 2.46 -17.91 6.57
N MET A 163 3.72 -18.08 6.15
CA MET A 163 4.12 -19.12 5.20
C MET A 163 3.80 -20.53 5.74
N GLN A 164 4.10 -20.79 7.01
CA GLN A 164 3.79 -22.07 7.66
C GLN A 164 2.28 -22.32 7.76
N ILE A 165 1.49 -21.29 8.06
CA ILE A 165 0.02 -21.39 8.12
C ILE A 165 -0.53 -21.71 6.72
N LEU A 166 -0.12 -20.97 5.70
CA LEU A 166 -0.55 -21.19 4.31
C LEU A 166 -0.14 -22.58 3.81
N HIS A 167 1.09 -22.98 4.09
CA HIS A 167 1.59 -24.32 3.74
C HIS A 167 0.75 -25.41 4.41
N LYS A 168 0.51 -25.32 5.72
CA LYS A 168 -0.34 -26.28 6.45
C LYS A 168 -1.77 -26.31 5.90
N GLN A 169 -2.35 -25.17 5.56
CA GLN A 169 -3.71 -25.11 5.01
C GLN A 169 -3.77 -25.78 3.63
N LEU A 170 -2.82 -25.49 2.73
CA LEU A 170 -2.75 -26.10 1.41
C LEU A 170 -2.53 -27.61 1.51
N THR A 171 -1.60 -28.06 2.33
CA THR A 171 -1.30 -29.49 2.53
C THR A 171 -2.52 -30.22 3.08
N LYS A 172 -3.20 -29.67 4.08
CA LYS A 172 -4.42 -30.25 4.65
C LYS A 172 -5.54 -30.36 3.62
N LEU A 173 -5.69 -29.34 2.80
CA LEU A 173 -6.72 -29.28 1.77
C LEU A 173 -6.45 -30.29 0.65
N LEU A 174 -5.21 -30.42 0.20
CA LEU A 174 -4.78 -31.40 -0.78
C LEU A 174 -4.96 -32.84 -0.24
N HIS A 175 -4.49 -33.09 0.99
CA HIS A 175 -4.61 -34.42 1.62
C HIS A 175 -6.08 -34.86 1.74
N LYS A 176 -6.95 -33.96 2.21
CA LYS A 176 -8.39 -34.23 2.31
C LYS A 176 -9.01 -34.56 0.94
N ARG A 177 -8.55 -33.90 -0.13
CA ARG A 177 -9.03 -34.16 -1.49
C ARG A 177 -8.55 -35.48 -2.05
N ILE A 178 -7.27 -35.78 -1.87
CA ILE A 178 -6.69 -37.05 -2.31
C ILE A 178 -7.44 -38.21 -1.61
N GLN A 179 -7.67 -38.08 -0.31
CA GLN A 179 -8.40 -39.06 0.46
C GLN A 179 -9.88 -39.22 -0.02
N ALA A 180 -10.56 -38.13 -0.30
CA ALA A 180 -11.91 -38.15 -0.84
C ALA A 180 -11.97 -38.79 -2.25
N HIS A 181 -10.97 -38.52 -3.10
CA HIS A 181 -10.86 -39.15 -4.40
C HIS A 181 -10.54 -40.64 -4.31
N SER A 182 -9.68 -41.09 -3.40
CA SER A 182 -9.33 -42.49 -3.21
C SER A 182 -10.55 -43.28 -2.72
N LEU A 183 -11.34 -42.74 -1.79
CA LEU A 183 -12.58 -43.36 -1.33
C LEU A 183 -13.64 -43.45 -2.43
N SER A 184 -13.76 -42.41 -3.26
CA SER A 184 -14.67 -42.42 -4.41
C SER A 184 -14.30 -43.50 -5.45
N LEU A 185 -12.99 -43.69 -5.69
CA LEU A 185 -12.49 -44.74 -6.60
C LEU A 185 -12.71 -46.16 -6.05
N GLN A 186 -12.76 -46.31 -4.74
CA GLN A 186 -13.08 -47.58 -4.07
C GLN A 186 -14.58 -47.87 -3.99
N GLY A 187 -15.43 -46.96 -4.48
CA GLY A 187 -16.88 -47.10 -4.44
C GLY A 187 -17.53 -46.74 -3.10
N GLU A 188 -16.77 -46.30 -2.13
CA GLU A 188 -17.22 -46.00 -0.76
C GLU A 188 -17.60 -44.52 -0.50
N GLY A 189 -17.67 -43.64 -1.55
CA GLY A 189 -18.01 -42.25 -1.34
C GLY A 189 -18.43 -41.50 -2.60
N THR A 190 -19.04 -40.34 -2.39
CA THR A 190 -19.35 -39.40 -3.48
C THR A 190 -18.11 -38.64 -3.90
N PRO A 191 -17.89 -38.43 -5.22
CA PRO A 191 -16.72 -37.66 -5.69
C PRO A 191 -16.72 -36.25 -5.09
N PRO A 192 -15.57 -35.72 -4.68
CA PRO A 192 -15.49 -34.39 -4.09
C PRO A 192 -15.96 -33.33 -5.09
N PRO A 193 -16.68 -32.30 -4.64
CA PRO A 193 -17.20 -31.25 -5.52
C PRO A 193 -16.06 -30.59 -6.31
N LYS A 194 -16.35 -30.17 -7.55
CA LYS A 194 -15.40 -29.47 -8.40
C LYS A 194 -14.94 -28.21 -7.68
N MET A 195 -13.65 -28.11 -7.47
CA MET A 195 -13.04 -26.93 -6.83
C MET A 195 -12.93 -25.80 -7.84
N GLN A 196 -13.21 -24.58 -7.41
CA GLN A 196 -12.93 -23.43 -8.26
C GLN A 196 -11.41 -23.21 -8.30
N PRO A 197 -10.79 -23.21 -9.49
CA PRO A 197 -9.33 -23.03 -9.61
C PRO A 197 -8.84 -21.75 -8.92
N ALA A 198 -9.68 -20.72 -8.90
CA ALA A 198 -9.37 -19.41 -8.33
C ALA A 198 -8.91 -19.46 -6.86
N ASP A 199 -9.50 -20.36 -6.04
CA ASP A 199 -9.21 -20.38 -4.60
C ASP A 199 -7.82 -20.97 -4.30
N ILE A 200 -7.41 -22.01 -5.03
CA ILE A 200 -6.08 -22.60 -4.87
C ILE A 200 -5.03 -21.69 -5.49
N THR A 201 -5.30 -21.18 -6.68
CA THR A 201 -4.36 -20.30 -7.41
C THR A 201 -4.02 -19.07 -6.59
N LYS A 202 -5.01 -18.45 -5.93
CA LYS A 202 -4.77 -17.29 -5.07
C LYS A 202 -3.84 -17.61 -3.90
N GLN A 203 -4.06 -18.75 -3.21
CA GLN A 203 -3.22 -19.17 -2.08
C GLN A 203 -1.81 -19.58 -2.53
N LEU A 204 -1.68 -20.26 -3.67
CA LEU A 204 -0.39 -20.64 -4.24
C LEU A 204 0.41 -19.40 -4.67
N LEU A 205 -0.22 -18.45 -5.34
CA LEU A 205 0.43 -17.18 -5.74
C LEU A 205 0.87 -16.38 -4.52
N GLU A 206 0.07 -16.36 -3.46
CA GLU A 206 0.45 -15.68 -2.21
C GLU A 206 1.66 -16.37 -1.56
N LEU A 207 1.66 -17.70 -1.48
CA LEU A 207 2.78 -18.47 -0.94
C LEU A 207 4.05 -18.28 -1.78
N GLN A 208 3.95 -18.36 -3.10
CA GLN A 208 5.07 -18.12 -4.02
C GLN A 208 5.63 -16.71 -3.87
N ARG A 209 4.76 -15.72 -3.73
CA ARG A 209 5.17 -14.33 -3.49
C ARG A 209 5.94 -14.18 -2.18
N LEU A 210 5.46 -14.78 -1.09
CA LEU A 210 6.14 -14.75 0.21
C LEU A 210 7.52 -15.39 0.15
N ILE A 211 7.63 -16.54 -0.53
CA ILE A 211 8.91 -17.24 -0.76
C ILE A 211 9.88 -16.36 -1.56
N ASN A 212 9.43 -15.77 -2.66
CA ASN A 212 10.27 -14.93 -3.51
C ASN A 212 10.78 -13.68 -2.76
N VAL A 213 9.94 -13.08 -1.90
CA VAL A 213 10.36 -11.95 -1.05
C VAL A 213 11.42 -12.38 -0.05
N GLU A 214 11.26 -13.55 0.58
CA GLU A 214 12.23 -14.07 1.54
C GLU A 214 13.57 -14.39 0.86
N LEU A 215 13.54 -15.02 -0.31
CA LEU A 215 14.72 -15.30 -1.11
C LEU A 215 15.44 -14.01 -1.57
N SER A 216 14.70 -12.95 -1.86
CA SER A 216 15.27 -11.66 -2.28
C SER A 216 15.95 -10.89 -1.14
N LEU A 217 15.63 -11.21 0.11
CA LEU A 217 16.23 -10.58 1.28
C LEU A 217 17.57 -11.23 1.69
N GLY A 218 17.91 -12.36 1.09
CA GLY A 218 19.13 -13.12 1.37
C GLY A 218 19.08 -13.86 2.73
N PRO A 219 20.04 -14.76 2.98
CA PRO A 219 20.13 -15.43 4.26
C PRO A 219 20.48 -14.38 5.34
N HIS A 220 19.62 -14.26 6.33
CA HIS A 220 19.94 -13.51 7.53
C HIS A 220 21.05 -14.24 8.28
N HIS A 221 22.28 -13.73 8.18
CA HIS A 221 23.38 -14.06 9.07
C HIS A 221 23.26 -13.27 10.37
#